data_b2c3019792762a4b7a6eeac37c790210
#
_entry.id   b2c3019792762a4b7a6eeac37c790210
#
_cell.length_a   1.000
_cell.length_b   1.000
_cell.length_c   1.000
_cell.angle_alpha   90.00
_cell.angle_beta   90.00
_cell.angle_gamma   90.00
#
_symmetry.space_group_name_H-M   'P 1'
#
loop_
_entity.id
_entity.type
_entity.pdbx_description
1 polymer ?
#
loop_
_entity_poly.entity_id
_entity_poly.type
_entity_poly.pdbx_seq_one_letter_code
_entity_poly.pdbx_strand_id
1 'polypeptide(L)'
;MATYGYARVSTTDQHADRQLTALLASGVERKSIFIDRKSGRNFDRPAWKRLRRRLRKGDLLVVQSIDRLGRSYGEVQDEWRWITKTLGAEVQVLDMPLLDTRKNKNLLGTFIADLVLQVLAYCAQFEREAILTRQRQGIAEAKKRGVRFGRPRRKMPPEFVEAVEMVRCGEISGREAAQLCGMSYSTFREWMRKF
;
A
#
# COMPACT_ATOMS: atom_id res chain seq x y z
N MET A 1 26.67 7.97 -17.62
CA MET A 1 26.21 7.11 -16.52
C MET A 1 25.80 8.03 -15.38
N ALA A 2 24.51 8.18 -15.18
CA ALA A 2 23.96 8.97 -14.06
C ALA A 2 23.60 8.02 -12.90
N THR A 3 23.67 8.53 -11.65
CA THR A 3 23.28 7.78 -10.46
C THR A 3 22.05 8.42 -9.85
N TYR A 4 21.01 7.63 -9.66
CA TYR A 4 19.75 8.04 -9.08
C TYR A 4 19.45 7.26 -7.80
N GLY A 5 18.87 7.92 -6.82
CA GLY A 5 18.35 7.29 -5.61
C GLY A 5 16.83 7.28 -5.61
N TYR A 6 16.24 6.20 -5.08
CA TYR A 6 14.81 6.18 -4.84
C TYR A 6 14.49 5.75 -3.42
N ALA A 7 13.62 6.52 -2.78
CA ALA A 7 13.11 6.23 -1.45
C ALA A 7 11.57 6.25 -1.46
N ARG A 8 10.98 5.36 -0.67
CA ARG A 8 9.55 5.34 -0.40
C ARG A 8 9.32 5.34 1.10
N VAL A 9 8.66 6.37 1.61
CA VAL A 9 8.50 6.59 3.04
C VAL A 9 7.01 6.66 3.41
N SER A 10 6.67 6.10 4.56
CA SER A 10 5.39 6.35 5.22
C SER A 10 5.41 7.74 5.86
N THR A 11 4.24 8.25 6.25
CA THR A 11 4.06 9.61 6.80
C THR A 11 4.79 9.91 8.10
N THR A 12 5.46 8.94 8.74
CA THR A 12 6.28 9.15 9.94
C THR A 12 7.72 9.50 9.54
N ASP A 13 8.19 10.67 9.93
CA ASP A 13 9.46 11.29 9.48
C ASP A 13 10.73 10.48 9.78
N GLN A 14 10.77 9.70 10.86
CA GLN A 14 11.97 8.95 11.27
C GLN A 14 12.50 7.92 10.25
N HIS A 15 11.63 7.34 9.43
CA HIS A 15 12.04 6.37 8.41
C HIS A 15 12.49 7.02 7.10
N ALA A 16 12.07 8.27 6.86
CA ALA A 16 12.48 9.03 5.68
C ALA A 16 13.96 9.42 5.77
N ASP A 17 14.37 9.90 6.92
CA ASP A 17 15.75 10.36 7.16
C ASP A 17 16.76 9.24 7.05
N ARG A 18 16.45 8.04 7.56
CA ARG A 18 17.34 6.88 7.45
C ARG A 18 17.60 6.46 6.00
N GLN A 19 16.54 6.43 5.17
CA GLN A 19 16.69 6.08 3.75
C GLN A 19 17.48 7.15 3.00
N LEU A 20 17.18 8.42 3.25
CA LEU A 20 17.90 9.54 2.64
C LEU A 20 19.37 9.53 3.03
N THR A 21 19.69 9.36 4.31
CA THR A 21 21.07 9.26 4.81
C THR A 21 21.82 8.09 4.16
N ALA A 22 21.20 6.91 4.05
CA ALA A 22 21.81 5.76 3.41
C ALA A 22 22.11 6.00 1.92
N LEU A 23 21.19 6.64 1.19
CA LEU A 23 21.39 6.99 -0.22
C LEU A 23 22.50 8.04 -0.39
N LEU A 24 22.56 9.05 0.46
CA LEU A 24 23.62 10.05 0.44
C LEU A 24 24.99 9.43 0.77
N ALA A 25 25.04 8.57 1.78
CA ALA A 25 26.26 7.85 2.17
C ALA A 25 26.76 6.90 1.06
N SER A 26 25.87 6.39 0.20
CA SER A 26 26.25 5.60 -0.96
C SER A 26 26.75 6.42 -2.15
N GLY A 27 26.85 7.76 -2.01
CA GLY A 27 27.36 8.66 -3.03
C GLY A 27 26.30 9.21 -4.01
N VAL A 28 25.01 9.01 -3.74
CA VAL A 28 23.95 9.60 -4.57
C VAL A 28 23.78 11.08 -4.23
N GLU A 29 23.85 11.95 -5.22
CA GLU A 29 23.63 13.38 -5.04
C GLU A 29 22.17 13.68 -4.62
N ARG A 30 21.97 14.60 -3.67
CA ARG A 30 20.63 14.94 -3.16
C ARG A 30 19.62 15.32 -4.25
N LYS A 31 20.07 16.03 -5.30
CA LYS A 31 19.23 16.43 -6.45
C LYS A 31 18.77 15.25 -7.32
N SER A 32 19.47 14.12 -7.21
CA SER A 32 19.20 12.88 -7.96
C SER A 32 18.38 11.87 -7.15
N ILE A 33 17.93 12.23 -5.93
CA ILE A 33 17.11 11.37 -5.08
C ILE A 33 15.63 11.69 -5.30
N PHE A 34 14.86 10.67 -5.63
CA PHE A 34 13.42 10.73 -5.83
C PHE A 34 12.71 10.11 -4.63
N ILE A 35 11.77 10.84 -4.03
CA ILE A 35 11.08 10.41 -2.81
C ILE A 35 9.58 10.42 -3.03
N ASP A 36 8.94 9.27 -2.82
CA ASP A 36 7.50 9.14 -2.69
C ASP A 36 7.12 9.08 -1.21
N ARG A 37 6.31 10.06 -0.77
CA ARG A 37 5.77 10.14 0.58
C ARG A 37 4.30 9.78 0.54
N LYS A 38 3.93 8.57 0.97
CA LYS A 38 2.50 8.21 1.14
C LYS A 38 2.28 7.09 2.14
N SER A 39 1.22 7.28 2.93
CA SER A 39 0.57 6.26 3.75
C SER A 39 -0.70 5.77 3.03
N GLY A 40 -1.02 4.49 3.15
CA GLY A 40 -2.35 3.96 2.86
C GLY A 40 -2.60 3.43 1.45
N ARG A 41 -3.87 3.29 1.11
CA ARG A 41 -4.41 2.49 0.02
C ARG A 41 -4.12 2.98 -1.41
N ASN A 42 -3.74 4.24 -1.60
CA ASN A 42 -3.50 4.79 -2.94
C ASN A 42 -2.03 4.64 -3.36
N PHE A 43 -1.84 3.89 -4.44
CA PHE A 43 -0.54 3.54 -5.00
C PHE A 43 -0.10 4.49 -6.13
N ASP A 44 -0.35 5.78 -5.98
CA ASP A 44 0.24 6.73 -6.90
C ASP A 44 1.69 7.03 -6.47
N ARG A 45 2.66 6.73 -7.35
CA ARG A 45 4.11 6.89 -7.16
C ARG A 45 4.64 7.94 -8.13
N PRO A 46 4.31 9.22 -7.94
CA PRO A 46 4.68 10.26 -8.89
C PRO A 46 6.18 10.45 -9.03
N ALA A 47 6.94 10.28 -7.92
CA ALA A 47 8.40 10.37 -7.98
C ALA A 47 9.00 9.19 -8.73
N TRP A 48 8.51 7.97 -8.50
CA TRP A 48 8.89 6.79 -9.26
C TRP A 48 8.61 6.94 -10.75
N LYS A 49 7.41 7.39 -11.11
CA LYS A 49 7.04 7.63 -12.51
C LYS A 49 7.96 8.67 -13.18
N ARG A 50 8.35 9.73 -12.47
CA ARG A 50 9.34 10.71 -12.97
C ARG A 50 10.73 10.10 -13.13
N LEU A 51 11.20 9.35 -12.13
CA LEU A 51 12.47 8.66 -12.18
C LEU A 51 12.52 7.68 -13.37
N ARG A 52 11.48 6.87 -13.54
CA ARG A 52 11.36 5.90 -14.62
C ARG A 52 11.48 6.53 -16.02
N ARG A 53 10.97 7.75 -16.18
CA ARG A 53 11.12 8.52 -17.44
C ARG A 53 12.54 9.07 -17.65
N ARG A 54 13.30 9.25 -16.57
CA ARG A 54 14.68 9.78 -16.63
C ARG A 54 15.73 8.71 -16.81
N LEU A 55 15.54 7.53 -16.24
CA LEU A 55 16.47 6.41 -16.33
C LEU A 55 16.77 6.07 -17.80
N ARG A 56 18.05 5.82 -18.07
CA ARG A 56 18.57 5.41 -19.37
C ARG A 56 19.44 4.17 -19.21
N LYS A 57 19.73 3.52 -20.33
CA LYS A 57 20.69 2.41 -20.40
C LYS A 57 22.04 2.82 -19.79
N GLY A 58 22.56 1.98 -18.90
CA GLY A 58 23.84 2.21 -18.22
C GLY A 58 23.78 3.15 -17.02
N ASP A 59 22.62 3.74 -16.69
CA ASP A 59 22.46 4.49 -15.43
C ASP A 59 22.37 3.53 -14.24
N LEU A 60 22.65 4.05 -13.04
CA LEU A 60 22.57 3.32 -11.79
C LEU A 60 21.37 3.80 -10.96
N LEU A 61 20.51 2.87 -10.58
CA LEU A 61 19.49 3.07 -9.57
C LEU A 61 19.94 2.49 -8.22
N VAL A 62 19.98 3.35 -7.19
CA VAL A 62 20.28 2.95 -5.80
C VAL A 62 19.01 2.97 -4.99
N VAL A 63 18.70 1.88 -4.31
CA VAL A 63 17.61 1.76 -3.33
C VAL A 63 18.14 1.20 -2.03
N GLN A 64 17.55 1.57 -0.90
CA GLN A 64 17.98 1.02 0.39
C GLN A 64 17.60 -0.46 0.48
N SER A 65 16.38 -0.82 0.12
CA SER A 65 15.85 -2.20 0.18
C SER A 65 15.00 -2.51 -1.05
N ILE A 66 14.91 -3.79 -1.38
CA ILE A 66 14.24 -4.25 -2.60
C ILE A 66 12.72 -3.95 -2.59
N ASP A 67 12.09 -3.93 -1.42
CA ASP A 67 10.66 -3.62 -1.23
C ASP A 67 10.30 -2.16 -1.59
N ARG A 68 11.31 -1.31 -1.82
CA ARG A 68 11.06 0.05 -2.34
C ARG A 68 10.58 0.01 -3.79
N LEU A 69 11.00 -1.00 -4.57
CA LEU A 69 10.62 -1.12 -5.97
C LEU A 69 9.15 -1.50 -6.18
N GLY A 70 8.55 -2.26 -5.26
CA GLY A 70 7.14 -2.69 -5.36
C GLY A 70 6.49 -2.92 -3.99
N ARG A 71 5.19 -3.21 -3.98
CA ARG A 71 4.43 -3.62 -2.79
C ARG A 71 4.16 -5.11 -2.74
N SER A 72 4.08 -5.69 -3.91
CA SER A 72 3.95 -7.12 -4.09
C SER A 72 5.20 -7.64 -4.76
N TYR A 73 5.43 -8.91 -4.59
CA TYR A 73 6.51 -9.59 -5.26
C TYR A 73 6.47 -9.42 -6.79
N GLY A 74 5.29 -9.60 -7.39
CA GLY A 74 5.14 -9.42 -8.83
C GLY A 74 5.60 -8.03 -9.30
N GLU A 75 5.17 -6.97 -8.59
CA GLU A 75 5.62 -5.61 -8.92
C GLU A 75 7.13 -5.42 -8.78
N VAL A 76 7.75 -5.97 -7.71
CA VAL A 76 9.21 -5.91 -7.52
C VAL A 76 9.92 -6.62 -8.66
N GLN A 77 9.46 -7.80 -9.05
CA GLN A 77 10.03 -8.60 -10.12
C GLN A 77 9.87 -7.92 -11.49
N ASP A 78 8.71 -7.34 -11.76
CA ASP A 78 8.44 -6.63 -13.02
C ASP A 78 9.31 -5.38 -13.16
N GLU A 79 9.42 -4.58 -12.08
CA GLU A 79 10.29 -3.39 -12.09
C GLU A 79 11.77 -3.77 -12.17
N TRP A 80 12.21 -4.82 -11.47
CA TRP A 80 13.57 -5.33 -11.57
C TRP A 80 13.91 -5.76 -13.01
N ARG A 81 13.05 -6.59 -13.63
CA ARG A 81 13.23 -7.03 -15.02
C ARG A 81 13.23 -5.86 -15.99
N TRP A 82 12.32 -4.92 -15.80
CA TRP A 82 12.25 -3.75 -16.65
C TRP A 82 13.54 -2.93 -16.55
N ILE A 83 14.06 -2.66 -15.35
CA ILE A 83 15.29 -1.88 -15.17
C ILE A 83 16.49 -2.61 -15.76
N THR A 84 16.69 -3.88 -15.40
CA THR A 84 17.91 -4.62 -15.68
C THR A 84 17.94 -5.25 -17.08
N LYS A 85 16.81 -5.77 -17.56
CA LYS A 85 16.73 -6.50 -18.84
C LYS A 85 16.20 -5.64 -19.98
N THR A 86 15.13 -4.88 -19.76
CA THR A 86 14.50 -4.09 -20.83
C THR A 86 15.23 -2.78 -21.07
N LEU A 87 15.49 -2.02 -20.00
CA LEU A 87 16.19 -0.74 -20.10
C LEU A 87 17.71 -0.89 -20.17
N GLY A 88 18.26 -1.92 -19.52
CA GLY A 88 19.71 -2.14 -19.42
C GLY A 88 20.38 -1.14 -18.47
N ALA A 89 19.66 -0.67 -17.45
CA ALA A 89 20.19 0.09 -16.33
C ALA A 89 20.66 -0.84 -15.21
N GLU A 90 21.48 -0.32 -14.32
CA GLU A 90 22.03 -1.07 -13.20
C GLU A 90 21.25 -0.77 -11.91
N VAL A 91 21.22 -1.74 -11.01
CA VAL A 91 20.55 -1.60 -9.69
C VAL A 91 21.52 -1.96 -8.58
N GLN A 92 21.52 -1.15 -7.53
CA GLN A 92 22.19 -1.43 -6.26
C GLN A 92 21.17 -1.41 -5.14
N VAL A 93 21.12 -2.49 -4.38
CA VAL A 93 20.30 -2.60 -3.17
C VAL A 93 21.24 -2.58 -1.97
N LEU A 94 21.14 -1.53 -1.12
CA LEU A 94 22.14 -1.25 -0.08
C LEU A 94 22.14 -2.31 1.03
N ASP A 95 20.97 -2.79 1.45
CA ASP A 95 20.84 -3.84 2.46
C ASP A 95 21.09 -5.25 1.91
N MET A 96 21.27 -5.41 0.59
CA MET A 96 21.46 -6.69 -0.06
C MET A 96 22.56 -6.62 -1.14
N PRO A 97 23.84 -6.66 -0.76
CA PRO A 97 24.96 -6.53 -1.70
C PRO A 97 24.98 -7.55 -2.83
N LEU A 98 24.33 -8.71 -2.65
CA LEU A 98 24.17 -9.74 -3.69
C LEU A 98 23.29 -9.25 -4.86
N LEU A 99 22.45 -8.25 -4.66
CA LEU A 99 21.60 -7.63 -5.66
C LEU A 99 22.26 -6.39 -6.30
N ASP A 100 23.59 -6.24 -6.23
CA ASP A 100 24.33 -5.21 -6.95
C ASP A 100 24.70 -5.72 -8.35
N THR A 101 23.94 -5.29 -9.35
CA THR A 101 24.11 -5.75 -10.74
C THR A 101 25.43 -5.32 -11.37
N ARG A 102 26.11 -4.30 -10.82
CA ARG A 102 27.44 -3.86 -11.30
C ARG A 102 28.53 -4.88 -11.02
N LYS A 103 28.43 -5.57 -9.87
CA LYS A 103 29.40 -6.57 -9.43
C LYS A 103 29.21 -7.91 -10.10
N ASN A 104 27.99 -8.21 -10.50
CA ASN A 104 27.58 -9.51 -10.97
C ASN A 104 27.19 -9.49 -12.46
N LYS A 105 28.09 -8.97 -13.32
CA LYS A 105 27.85 -8.87 -14.77
C LYS A 105 27.94 -10.20 -15.52
N ASN A 106 28.41 -11.25 -14.88
CA ASN A 106 28.49 -12.57 -15.48
C ASN A 106 27.14 -13.31 -15.41
N LEU A 107 27.02 -14.35 -16.24
CA LEU A 107 25.79 -15.15 -16.31
C LEU A 107 25.38 -15.73 -14.94
N LEU A 108 26.38 -16.19 -14.17
CA LEU A 108 26.17 -16.74 -12.83
C LEU A 108 25.63 -15.69 -11.83
N GLY A 109 26.18 -14.48 -11.84
CA GLY A 109 25.70 -13.41 -10.96
C GLY A 109 24.29 -12.96 -11.27
N THR A 110 23.92 -12.90 -12.56
CA THR A 110 22.56 -12.63 -12.99
C THR A 110 21.61 -13.72 -12.52
N PHE A 111 22.00 -14.99 -12.66
CA PHE A 111 21.21 -16.14 -12.20
C PHE A 111 21.02 -16.13 -10.68
N ILE A 112 22.07 -15.84 -9.91
CA ILE A 112 22.00 -15.75 -8.46
C ILE A 112 21.05 -14.62 -8.03
N ALA A 113 21.11 -13.43 -8.66
CA ALA A 113 20.21 -12.34 -8.37
C ALA A 113 18.73 -12.70 -8.65
N ASP A 114 18.47 -13.33 -9.80
CA ASP A 114 17.13 -13.80 -10.14
C ASP A 114 16.63 -14.88 -9.16
N LEU A 115 17.49 -15.80 -8.73
CA LEU A 115 17.15 -16.83 -7.73
C LEU A 115 16.84 -16.22 -6.37
N VAL A 116 17.68 -15.30 -5.88
CA VAL A 116 17.45 -14.60 -4.60
C VAL A 116 16.12 -13.87 -4.63
N LEU A 117 15.80 -13.18 -5.71
CA LEU A 117 14.50 -12.53 -5.89
C LEU A 117 13.35 -13.54 -5.80
N GLN A 118 13.46 -14.71 -6.43
CA GLN A 118 12.43 -15.74 -6.35
C GLN A 118 12.24 -16.29 -4.93
N VAL A 119 13.32 -16.51 -4.19
CA VAL A 119 13.27 -16.99 -2.79
C VAL A 119 12.62 -15.95 -1.90
N LEU A 120 13.02 -14.70 -2.00
CA LEU A 120 12.41 -13.59 -1.22
C LEU A 120 10.92 -13.46 -1.50
N ALA A 121 10.54 -13.69 -2.71
CA ALA A 121 9.18 -13.79 -3.15
C ALA A 121 8.34 -14.81 -2.44
N TYR A 122 8.85 -16.00 -2.52
CA TYR A 122 8.21 -17.14 -1.89
C TYR A 122 8.05 -16.91 -0.39
N CYS A 123 9.09 -16.42 0.28
CA CYS A 123 9.03 -16.08 1.70
C CYS A 123 7.96 -15.02 2.00
N ALA A 124 7.90 -13.95 1.23
CA ALA A 124 6.91 -12.88 1.41
C ALA A 124 5.46 -13.38 1.18
N GLN A 125 5.26 -14.23 0.19
CA GLN A 125 3.97 -14.85 -0.07
C GLN A 125 3.56 -15.78 1.08
N PHE A 126 4.46 -16.63 1.53
CA PHE A 126 4.23 -17.53 2.65
C PHE A 126 3.89 -16.79 3.94
N GLU A 127 4.62 -15.70 4.25
CA GLU A 127 4.34 -14.87 5.42
C GLU A 127 2.96 -14.21 5.33
N ARG A 128 2.58 -13.70 4.16
CA ARG A 128 1.25 -13.11 3.94
C ARG A 128 0.13 -14.13 4.16
N GLU A 129 0.29 -15.34 3.64
CA GLU A 129 -0.70 -16.41 3.82
C GLU A 129 -0.81 -16.85 5.29
N ALA A 130 0.31 -16.93 5.99
CA ALA A 130 0.35 -17.23 7.41
C ALA A 130 -0.34 -16.15 8.27
N ILE A 131 -0.16 -14.86 7.92
CA ILE A 131 -0.86 -13.74 8.58
C ILE A 131 -2.36 -13.83 8.34
N LEU A 132 -2.80 -14.02 7.09
CA LEU A 132 -4.22 -14.14 6.76
C LEU A 132 -4.88 -15.36 7.46
N THR A 133 -4.18 -16.46 7.55
CA THR A 133 -4.67 -17.67 8.24
C THR A 133 -4.84 -17.41 9.73
N ARG A 134 -3.82 -16.83 10.39
CA ARG A 134 -3.90 -16.44 11.80
C ARG A 134 -5.03 -15.43 12.05
N GLN A 135 -5.21 -14.46 11.17
CA GLN A 135 -6.29 -13.48 11.26
C GLN A 135 -7.67 -14.15 11.15
N ARG A 136 -7.85 -15.06 10.18
CA ARG A 136 -9.12 -15.82 10.04
C ARG A 136 -9.42 -16.65 11.27
N GLN A 137 -8.43 -17.34 11.82
CA GLN A 137 -8.57 -18.10 13.06
C GLN A 137 -8.94 -17.20 14.24
N GLY A 138 -8.24 -16.07 14.41
CA GLY A 138 -8.55 -15.10 15.46
C GLY A 138 -9.97 -14.54 15.36
N ILE A 139 -10.43 -14.20 14.13
CA ILE A 139 -11.80 -13.75 13.91
C ILE A 139 -12.82 -14.86 14.23
N ALA A 140 -12.54 -16.10 13.84
CA ALA A 140 -13.41 -17.24 14.14
C ALA A 140 -13.57 -17.47 15.64
N GLU A 141 -12.46 -17.45 16.39
CA GLU A 141 -12.49 -17.59 17.84
C GLU A 141 -13.19 -16.41 18.55
N ALA A 142 -12.96 -15.18 18.07
CA ALA A 142 -13.64 -14.02 18.61
C ALA A 142 -15.16 -14.08 18.36
N LYS A 143 -15.60 -14.55 17.17
CA LYS A 143 -17.02 -14.77 16.87
C LYS A 143 -17.65 -15.83 17.79
N LYS A 144 -16.96 -16.93 18.11
CA LYS A 144 -17.43 -17.94 19.06
C LYS A 144 -17.64 -17.35 20.46
N ARG A 145 -16.80 -16.38 20.86
CA ARG A 145 -16.94 -15.64 22.13
C ARG A 145 -17.98 -14.51 22.07
N GLY A 146 -18.75 -14.41 20.98
CA GLY A 146 -19.82 -13.40 20.83
C GLY A 146 -19.35 -12.02 20.38
N VAL A 147 -18.07 -11.83 20.01
CA VAL A 147 -17.58 -10.55 19.51
C VAL A 147 -18.18 -10.28 18.14
N ARG A 148 -18.84 -9.13 18.01
CA ARG A 148 -19.42 -8.66 16.76
C ARG A 148 -18.40 -7.79 16.01
N PHE A 149 -18.13 -8.13 14.77
CA PHE A 149 -17.28 -7.37 13.88
C PHE A 149 -18.12 -6.49 12.95
N GLY A 150 -17.52 -5.43 12.46
CA GLY A 150 -18.12 -4.48 11.54
C GLY A 150 -18.54 -3.19 12.22
N ARG A 151 -19.22 -2.33 11.46
CA ARG A 151 -19.72 -1.05 11.99
C ARG A 151 -20.81 -1.32 13.04
N PRO A 152 -20.75 -0.67 14.22
CA PRO A 152 -21.82 -0.77 15.20
C PRO A 152 -23.18 -0.42 14.58
N ARG A 153 -24.21 -1.19 14.96
CA ARG A 153 -25.57 -0.84 14.51
C ARG A 153 -25.94 0.52 15.08
N ARG A 154 -26.46 1.38 14.22
CA ARG A 154 -27.01 2.67 14.65
C ARG A 154 -28.19 2.39 15.57
N LYS A 155 -28.24 3.07 16.71
CA LYS A 155 -29.40 3.02 17.61
C LYS A 155 -30.56 3.82 16.96
N MET A 156 -31.77 3.36 17.15
CA MET A 156 -32.95 4.08 16.70
C MET A 156 -33.07 5.37 17.53
N PRO A 157 -33.20 6.54 16.89
CA PRO A 157 -33.41 7.78 17.58
C PRO A 157 -34.77 7.76 18.30
N PRO A 158 -34.91 8.39 19.46
CA PRO A 158 -36.19 8.46 20.17
C PRO A 158 -37.33 9.05 19.32
N GLU A 159 -36.98 10.01 18.46
CA GLU A 159 -37.93 10.72 17.58
C GLU A 159 -38.38 9.88 16.38
N PHE A 160 -37.80 8.68 16.15
CA PHE A 160 -38.06 7.88 14.94
C PHE A 160 -39.53 7.43 14.85
N VAL A 161 -40.11 6.99 15.96
CA VAL A 161 -41.48 6.49 16.00
C VAL A 161 -42.48 7.60 15.64
N GLU A 162 -42.33 8.75 16.29
CA GLU A 162 -43.15 9.94 16.05
C GLU A 162 -43.01 10.44 14.60
N ALA A 163 -41.77 10.51 14.10
CA ALA A 163 -41.52 10.89 12.71
C ALA A 163 -42.15 9.94 11.67
N VAL A 164 -42.22 8.64 11.99
CA VAL A 164 -42.91 7.66 11.11
C VAL A 164 -44.41 7.90 11.11
N GLU A 165 -45.02 8.20 12.28
CA GLU A 165 -46.46 8.51 12.40
C GLU A 165 -46.81 9.79 11.61
N MET A 166 -46.02 10.86 11.78
CA MET A 166 -46.21 12.11 11.04
C MET A 166 -46.15 11.90 9.52
N VAL A 167 -45.24 11.02 9.02
CA VAL A 167 -45.16 10.66 7.61
C VAL A 167 -46.42 9.87 7.16
N ARG A 168 -46.92 8.94 7.99
CA ARG A 168 -48.12 8.15 7.70
C ARG A 168 -49.39 8.99 7.69
N CYS A 169 -49.45 10.01 8.56
CA CYS A 169 -50.54 10.98 8.59
C CYS A 169 -50.47 12.04 7.47
N GLY A 170 -49.34 12.09 6.74
CA GLY A 170 -49.13 13.05 5.66
C GLY A 170 -48.72 14.47 6.15
N GLU A 171 -48.37 14.62 7.42
CA GLU A 171 -47.98 15.90 8.03
C GLU A 171 -46.62 16.39 7.57
N ILE A 172 -45.67 15.46 7.35
CA ILE A 172 -44.33 15.74 6.87
C ILE A 172 -43.91 14.77 5.80
N SER A 173 -42.97 15.18 4.97
CA SER A 173 -42.37 14.29 3.96
C SER A 173 -41.35 13.34 4.60
N GLY A 174 -41.12 12.19 3.96
CA GLY A 174 -40.10 11.25 4.45
C GLY A 174 -38.67 11.81 4.45
N ARG A 175 -38.39 12.89 3.71
CA ARG A 175 -37.09 13.60 3.76
C ARG A 175 -36.97 14.46 5.00
N GLU A 176 -38.04 15.18 5.37
CA GLU A 176 -38.13 15.99 6.60
C GLU A 176 -38.05 15.08 7.82
N ALA A 177 -38.76 13.96 7.83
CA ALA A 177 -38.65 12.96 8.90
C ALA A 177 -37.23 12.41 9.05
N ALA A 178 -36.53 12.16 7.97
CA ALA A 178 -35.13 11.74 8.03
C ALA A 178 -34.21 12.81 8.62
N GLN A 179 -34.46 14.08 8.33
CA GLN A 179 -33.73 15.22 8.92
C GLN A 179 -34.00 15.33 10.44
N LEU A 180 -35.23 15.22 10.85
CA LEU A 180 -35.62 15.20 12.29
C LEU A 180 -34.89 14.09 13.05
N CYS A 181 -34.79 12.91 12.46
CA CYS A 181 -34.05 11.77 13.02
C CYS A 181 -32.52 11.84 12.85
N GLY A 182 -31.98 12.93 12.29
CA GLY A 182 -30.55 13.09 12.04
C GLY A 182 -29.93 11.97 11.20
N MET A 183 -30.67 11.42 10.22
CA MET A 183 -30.22 10.30 9.37
C MET A 183 -30.47 10.57 7.88
N SER A 184 -29.84 9.74 7.01
CA SER A 184 -30.12 9.82 5.58
C SER A 184 -31.52 9.31 5.26
N TYR A 185 -32.14 9.88 4.24
CA TYR A 185 -33.45 9.44 3.76
C TYR A 185 -33.51 7.94 3.39
N SER A 186 -32.43 7.42 2.80
CA SER A 186 -32.33 5.98 2.49
C SER A 186 -32.39 5.10 3.74
N THR A 187 -31.72 5.51 4.80
CA THR A 187 -31.74 4.79 6.11
C THR A 187 -33.12 4.89 6.75
N PHE A 188 -33.71 6.09 6.76
CA PHE A 188 -35.05 6.30 7.32
C PHE A 188 -36.09 5.43 6.60
N ARG A 189 -36.08 5.43 5.27
CA ARG A 189 -37.01 4.62 4.45
C ARG A 189 -36.83 3.12 4.67
N GLU A 190 -35.60 2.64 4.78
CA GLU A 190 -35.32 1.23 5.09
C GLU A 190 -35.88 0.83 6.46
N TRP A 191 -35.70 1.67 7.46
CA TRP A 191 -36.18 1.41 8.83
C TRP A 191 -37.70 1.48 8.90
N MET A 192 -38.32 2.50 8.29
CA MET A 192 -39.76 2.64 8.22
C MET A 192 -40.45 1.42 7.57
N ARG A 193 -39.80 0.79 6.59
CA ARG A 193 -40.32 -0.44 5.95
C ARG A 193 -40.28 -1.66 6.88
N LYS A 194 -39.39 -1.67 7.86
CA LYS A 194 -39.22 -2.77 8.82
C LYS A 194 -39.98 -2.54 10.13
N PHE A 195 -40.49 -1.32 10.35
CA PHE A 195 -41.28 -0.89 11.49
C PHE A 195 -42.79 -0.96 11.16
#